data_8e21d075343fd359753f5c31214da4f6
#
_entry.id   8e21d075343fd359753f5c31214da4f6
#
_cell.length_a   1.000
_cell.length_b   1.000
_cell.length_c   1.000
_cell.angle_alpha   90.00
_cell.angle_beta   90.00
_cell.angle_gamma   90.00
#
_symmetry.space_group_name_H-M   'P 1'
#
loop_
_entity.id
_entity.type
_entity.pdbx_description
1 polymer ?
#
loop_
_entity_poly.entity_id
_entity_poly.type
_entity_poly.pdbx_seq_one_letter_code
_entity_poly.pdbx_strand_id
1 'polypeptide(L)'
;MQANGKTEADIQAEYEERIKEHEEYVKAMKLKRIDDYIENTVGAHYINNFDKKKIREKDKLDSKINDMFETGKGIIIFGDVGVGKTMDLVYTISRIYKEQPDYNERDTPEIPISYYFMPALFNLLHQGGKPAIKKYVILDDWGREYVIDFSLSQFESFIEEIYGREIRLVITTNLTKEQFINREGWLRITDRVREMCATLEIPGRSMRHR
;
A
#
# COMPACT_ATOMS: atom_id res chain seq x y z
N MET A 1 6.09 -33.27 50.87
CA MET A 1 5.84 -32.25 49.86
C MET A 1 7.02 -32.26 48.91
N GLN A 2 6.90 -32.93 47.77
CA GLN A 2 7.94 -32.94 46.73
C GLN A 2 7.81 -31.65 45.96
N ALA A 3 8.80 -30.76 46.08
CA ALA A 3 8.94 -29.61 45.23
C ALA A 3 9.23 -30.10 43.80
N ASN A 4 8.48 -29.60 42.83
CA ASN A 4 8.66 -29.86 41.42
C ASN A 4 10.09 -29.45 41.00
N GLY A 5 10.99 -30.45 40.93
CA GLY A 5 12.40 -30.27 40.59
C GLY A 5 12.56 -30.12 39.06
N LYS A 6 12.17 -28.99 38.51
CA LYS A 6 12.61 -28.59 37.17
C LYS A 6 14.07 -28.15 37.28
N THR A 7 14.93 -28.62 36.38
CA THR A 7 16.32 -28.15 36.28
C THR A 7 16.34 -26.75 35.64
N GLU A 8 17.41 -25.99 35.80
CA GLU A 8 17.60 -24.70 35.12
C GLU A 8 17.44 -24.85 33.58
N ALA A 9 17.89 -25.97 33.03
CA ALA A 9 17.74 -26.30 31.63
C ALA A 9 16.28 -26.49 31.23
N ASP A 10 15.45 -27.11 32.08
CA ASP A 10 14.01 -27.29 31.81
C ASP A 10 13.28 -25.95 31.85
N ILE A 11 13.65 -25.06 32.77
CA ILE A 11 13.07 -23.71 32.88
C ILE A 11 13.45 -22.87 31.67
N GLN A 12 14.71 -22.96 31.23
CA GLN A 12 15.18 -22.23 30.04
C GLN A 12 14.49 -22.72 28.78
N ALA A 13 14.33 -24.03 28.60
CA ALA A 13 13.62 -24.60 27.45
C ALA A 13 12.13 -24.17 27.39
N GLU A 14 11.45 -24.20 28.55
CA GLU A 14 10.06 -23.73 28.65
C GLU A 14 9.92 -22.22 28.35
N TYR A 15 10.92 -21.44 28.77
CA TYR A 15 10.95 -19.99 28.47
C TYR A 15 11.15 -19.73 26.95
N GLU A 16 12.07 -20.45 26.31
CA GLU A 16 12.33 -20.34 24.87
C GLU A 16 11.12 -20.81 24.04
N GLU A 17 10.44 -21.88 24.47
CA GLU A 17 9.21 -22.34 23.82
C GLU A 17 8.09 -21.29 23.91
N ARG A 18 7.89 -20.66 25.07
CA ARG A 18 6.89 -19.59 25.25
C ARG A 18 7.21 -18.34 24.43
N ILE A 19 8.48 -17.97 24.29
CA ILE A 19 8.89 -16.87 23.40
C ILE A 19 8.51 -17.21 21.97
N LYS A 20 8.83 -18.40 21.50
CA LYS A 20 8.52 -18.83 20.13
C LYS A 20 7.02 -18.86 19.86
N GLU A 21 6.22 -19.39 20.78
CA GLU A 21 4.76 -19.38 20.66
C GLU A 21 4.21 -17.96 20.61
N HIS A 22 4.76 -17.06 21.43
CA HIS A 22 4.38 -15.66 21.42
C HIS A 22 4.73 -14.96 20.09
N GLU A 23 5.94 -15.18 19.56
CA GLU A 23 6.36 -14.65 18.26
C GLU A 23 5.46 -15.14 17.11
N GLU A 24 5.08 -16.44 17.12
CA GLU A 24 4.17 -17.02 16.14
C GLU A 24 2.76 -16.41 16.26
N TYR A 25 2.27 -16.20 17.49
CA TYR A 25 0.99 -15.53 17.73
C TYR A 25 0.98 -14.09 17.21
N VAL A 26 2.00 -13.30 17.55
CA VAL A 26 2.16 -11.91 17.08
C VAL A 26 2.19 -11.84 15.56
N LYS A 27 2.92 -12.76 14.92
CA LYS A 27 2.99 -12.85 13.45
C LYS A 27 1.65 -13.21 12.82
N ALA A 28 0.90 -14.13 13.41
CA ALA A 28 -0.44 -14.50 12.94
C ALA A 28 -1.43 -13.33 13.06
N MET A 29 -1.41 -12.60 14.19
CA MET A 29 -2.23 -11.42 14.41
C MET A 29 -1.88 -10.29 13.44
N LYS A 30 -0.60 -10.08 13.15
CA LYS A 30 -0.12 -9.09 12.17
C LYS A 30 -0.61 -9.43 10.76
N LEU A 31 -0.57 -10.71 10.37
CA LEU A 31 -1.08 -11.16 9.08
C LEU A 31 -2.60 -10.97 8.97
N LYS A 32 -3.36 -11.40 9.97
CA LYS A 32 -4.81 -11.23 9.98
C LYS A 32 -5.22 -9.77 9.83
N ARG A 33 -4.57 -8.88 10.55
CA ARG A 33 -4.89 -7.46 10.51
C ARG A 33 -4.66 -6.81 9.14
N ILE A 34 -3.59 -7.21 8.43
CA ILE A 34 -3.37 -6.70 7.08
C ILE A 34 -4.38 -7.26 6.10
N ASP A 35 -4.78 -8.52 6.26
CA ASP A 35 -5.81 -9.13 5.43
C ASP A 35 -7.16 -8.43 5.64
N ASP A 36 -7.56 -8.19 6.89
CA ASP A 36 -8.77 -7.42 7.24
C ASP A 36 -8.71 -5.99 6.65
N TYR A 37 -7.55 -5.33 6.69
CA TYR A 37 -7.40 -4.00 6.09
C TYR A 37 -7.58 -4.04 4.57
N ILE A 38 -6.92 -4.97 3.88
CA ILE A 38 -7.03 -5.10 2.42
C ILE A 38 -8.47 -5.48 2.03
N GLU A 39 -9.11 -6.39 2.76
CA GLU A 39 -10.50 -6.77 2.53
C GLU A 39 -11.44 -5.57 2.57
N ASN A 40 -11.29 -4.72 3.59
CA ASN A 40 -12.14 -3.55 3.81
C ASN A 40 -11.83 -2.36 2.88
N THR A 41 -10.62 -2.28 2.31
CA THR A 41 -10.20 -1.14 1.48
C THR A 41 -10.11 -1.46 0.00
N VAL A 42 -9.48 -2.55 -0.38
CA VAL A 42 -9.27 -2.97 -1.77
C VAL A 42 -10.33 -3.98 -2.21
N GLY A 43 -10.75 -4.86 -1.31
CA GLY A 43 -11.82 -5.83 -1.48
C GLY A 43 -11.39 -7.29 -1.28
N ALA A 44 -12.31 -8.09 -0.72
CA ALA A 44 -12.12 -9.52 -0.39
C ALA A 44 -11.65 -10.36 -1.59
N HIS A 45 -12.11 -10.03 -2.80
CA HIS A 45 -11.71 -10.74 -4.02
C HIS A 45 -10.18 -10.79 -4.19
N TYR A 46 -9.49 -9.70 -3.85
CA TYR A 46 -8.04 -9.59 -4.05
C TYR A 46 -7.24 -10.38 -3.02
N ILE A 47 -7.74 -10.51 -1.80
CA ILE A 47 -7.13 -11.39 -0.77
C ILE A 47 -7.31 -12.86 -1.14
N ASN A 48 -8.54 -13.27 -1.42
CA ASN A 48 -8.89 -14.65 -1.71
C ASN A 48 -8.17 -15.22 -2.95
N ASN A 49 -7.81 -14.35 -3.90
CA ASN A 49 -7.13 -14.69 -5.14
C ASN A 49 -5.66 -14.25 -5.18
N PHE A 50 -5.12 -13.79 -4.05
CA PHE A 50 -3.74 -13.31 -4.01
C PHE A 50 -2.74 -14.45 -4.18
N ASP A 51 -1.98 -14.37 -5.25
CA ASP A 51 -0.87 -15.29 -5.54
C ASP A 51 0.36 -14.50 -5.97
N LYS A 52 1.38 -14.49 -5.12
CA LYS A 52 2.65 -13.79 -5.38
C LYS A 52 3.34 -14.23 -6.66
N LYS A 53 3.09 -15.47 -7.13
CA LYS A 53 3.65 -15.99 -8.38
C LYS A 53 3.03 -15.33 -9.62
N LYS A 54 1.89 -14.66 -9.47
CA LYS A 54 1.20 -13.96 -10.55
C LYS A 54 1.64 -12.49 -10.70
N ILE A 55 2.50 -11.98 -9.80
CA ILE A 55 3.08 -10.64 -9.92
C ILE A 55 4.12 -10.67 -11.04
N ARG A 56 3.86 -9.96 -12.13
CA ARG A 56 4.65 -10.06 -13.36
C ARG A 56 6.06 -9.51 -13.26
N GLU A 57 6.21 -8.32 -12.73
CA GLU A 57 7.49 -7.61 -12.60
C GLU A 57 7.95 -7.58 -11.14
N LYS A 58 7.82 -8.72 -10.45
CA LYS A 58 8.01 -8.82 -9.01
C LYS A 58 9.35 -8.27 -8.54
N ASP A 59 10.45 -8.63 -9.20
CA ASP A 59 11.79 -8.20 -8.79
C ASP A 59 11.97 -6.68 -8.97
N LYS A 60 11.39 -6.12 -10.04
CA LYS A 60 11.38 -4.67 -10.24
C LYS A 60 10.49 -3.96 -9.22
N LEU A 61 9.33 -4.54 -8.89
CA LEU A 61 8.44 -4.00 -7.86
C LEU A 61 9.11 -4.04 -6.49
N ASP A 62 9.75 -5.16 -6.12
CA ASP A 62 10.52 -5.29 -4.88
C ASP A 62 11.65 -4.25 -4.79
N SER A 63 12.40 -4.03 -5.88
CA SER A 63 13.42 -2.98 -5.94
C SER A 63 12.81 -1.60 -5.68
N LYS A 64 11.69 -1.26 -6.32
CA LYS A 64 11.03 0.03 -6.12
C LYS A 64 10.45 0.20 -4.71
N ILE A 65 9.94 -0.86 -4.12
CA ILE A 65 9.45 -0.83 -2.73
C ILE A 65 10.62 -0.62 -1.76
N ASN A 66 11.76 -1.28 -1.97
CA ASN A 66 12.95 -1.08 -1.15
C ASN A 66 13.49 0.36 -1.31
N ASP A 67 13.61 0.87 -2.54
CA ASP A 67 13.97 2.25 -2.82
C ASP A 67 13.03 3.24 -2.08
N MET A 68 11.72 2.95 -2.04
CA MET A 68 10.73 3.76 -1.32
C MET A 68 10.99 3.76 0.19
N PHE A 69 11.40 2.64 0.77
CA PHE A 69 11.72 2.57 2.21
C PHE A 69 12.99 3.36 2.54
N GLU A 70 14.01 3.27 1.69
CA GLU A 70 15.32 3.89 1.90
C GLU A 70 15.32 5.39 1.59
N THR A 71 14.72 5.80 0.47
CA THR A 71 14.81 7.16 -0.05
C THR A 71 13.56 8.01 0.17
N GLY A 72 12.43 7.40 0.54
CA GLY A 72 11.13 8.06 0.60
C GLY A 72 10.43 8.21 -0.76
N LYS A 73 11.06 7.80 -1.87
CA LYS A 73 10.55 7.98 -3.22
C LYS A 73 9.37 7.04 -3.50
N GLY A 74 8.19 7.60 -3.79
CA GLY A 74 6.98 6.85 -4.10
C GLY A 74 7.06 6.04 -5.41
N ILE A 75 5.96 5.39 -5.80
CA ILE A 75 5.92 4.50 -6.97
C ILE A 75 4.68 4.80 -7.81
N ILE A 76 4.84 4.98 -9.14
CA ILE A 76 3.74 4.98 -10.10
C ILE A 76 3.78 3.68 -10.89
N ILE A 77 2.72 2.89 -10.81
CA ILE A 77 2.55 1.61 -11.51
C ILE A 77 1.67 1.83 -12.74
N PHE A 78 2.27 1.81 -13.92
CA PHE A 78 1.60 1.90 -15.21
C PHE A 78 1.28 0.52 -15.75
N GLY A 79 0.19 0.40 -16.50
CA GLY A 79 -0.12 -0.82 -17.24
C GLY A 79 -1.57 -0.85 -17.72
N ASP A 80 -1.85 -1.67 -18.72
CA ASP A 80 -3.18 -1.81 -19.30
C ASP A 80 -4.21 -2.38 -18.32
N VAL A 81 -5.48 -2.30 -18.69
CA VAL A 81 -6.58 -2.87 -17.91
C VAL A 81 -6.40 -4.39 -17.78
N GLY A 82 -6.48 -4.90 -16.56
CA GLY A 82 -6.44 -6.34 -16.28
C GLY A 82 -5.05 -6.97 -16.23
N VAL A 83 -3.96 -6.21 -16.32
CA VAL A 83 -2.59 -6.77 -16.22
C VAL A 83 -2.18 -7.18 -14.81
N GLY A 84 -2.93 -6.78 -13.77
CA GLY A 84 -2.69 -7.19 -12.39
C GLY A 84 -2.27 -6.07 -11.44
N LYS A 85 -2.29 -4.80 -11.82
CA LYS A 85 -1.85 -3.65 -10.98
C LYS A 85 -2.43 -3.64 -9.56
N THR A 86 -3.71 -3.98 -9.40
CA THR A 86 -4.32 -4.04 -8.06
C THR A 86 -3.72 -5.18 -7.22
N MET A 87 -3.26 -6.27 -7.84
CA MET A 87 -2.51 -7.33 -7.12
C MET A 87 -1.11 -6.85 -6.72
N ASP A 88 -0.44 -6.07 -7.58
CA ASP A 88 0.84 -5.43 -7.26
C ASP A 88 0.66 -4.44 -6.10
N LEU A 89 -0.48 -3.74 -6.06
CA LEU A 89 -0.86 -2.85 -4.98
C LEU A 89 -1.08 -3.60 -3.66
N VAL A 90 -1.83 -4.70 -3.67
CA VAL A 90 -2.02 -5.58 -2.51
C VAL A 90 -0.69 -6.10 -1.98
N TYR A 91 0.21 -6.49 -2.89
CA TYR A 91 1.57 -6.88 -2.51
C TYR A 91 2.34 -5.72 -1.85
N THR A 92 2.27 -4.53 -2.43
CA THR A 92 2.94 -3.33 -1.89
C THR A 92 2.39 -2.98 -0.50
N ILE A 93 1.08 -3.00 -0.29
CA ILE A 93 0.44 -2.81 1.02
C ILE A 93 0.97 -3.82 2.05
N SER A 94 1.04 -5.10 1.65
CA SER A 94 1.54 -6.17 2.51
C SER A 94 3.02 -5.96 2.87
N ARG A 95 3.86 -5.47 1.94
CA ARG A 95 5.26 -5.14 2.18
C ARG A 95 5.39 -3.95 3.13
N ILE A 96 4.67 -2.85 2.89
CA ILE A 96 4.66 -1.67 3.76
C ILE A 96 4.31 -2.06 5.20
N TYR A 97 3.30 -2.92 5.36
CA TYR A 97 2.87 -3.33 6.69
C TYR A 97 3.88 -4.22 7.41
N LYS A 98 4.57 -5.10 6.69
CA LYS A 98 5.61 -5.97 7.25
C LYS A 98 6.83 -5.22 7.77
N GLU A 99 7.15 -4.09 7.16
CA GLU A 99 8.24 -3.21 7.57
C GLU A 99 7.90 -2.37 8.82
N GLN A 100 6.65 -2.43 9.31
CA GLN A 100 6.34 -1.78 10.59
C GLN A 100 6.96 -2.59 11.74
N PRO A 101 7.43 -1.90 12.81
CA PRO A 101 7.99 -2.56 13.99
C PRO A 101 6.99 -3.56 14.58
N ASP A 102 7.51 -4.62 15.15
CA ASP A 102 6.69 -5.65 15.77
C ASP A 102 5.90 -5.11 16.96
N TYR A 103 4.77 -5.72 17.17
CA TYR A 103 3.83 -5.38 18.22
C TYR A 103 4.45 -5.52 19.63
N ASN A 104 4.23 -4.51 20.48
CA ASN A 104 4.04 -4.73 21.89
C ASN A 104 2.55 -5.00 22.13
N GLU A 105 2.20 -5.99 22.95
CA GLU A 105 0.81 -6.41 23.26
C GLU A 105 -0.13 -5.26 23.66
N ARG A 106 0.43 -4.13 24.10
CA ARG A 106 -0.30 -2.96 24.58
C ARG A 106 -0.59 -1.91 23.52
N ASP A 107 0.16 -1.89 22.42
CA ASP A 107 0.03 -0.88 21.36
C ASP A 107 -0.15 -1.56 20.00
N THR A 108 -1.39 -1.66 19.53
CA THR A 108 -1.64 -2.04 18.14
C THR A 108 -1.27 -0.86 17.24
N PRO A 109 -0.12 -0.88 16.53
CA PRO A 109 0.24 0.23 15.67
C PRO A 109 -0.84 0.46 14.61
N GLU A 110 -1.22 1.70 14.44
CA GLU A 110 -2.16 2.08 13.39
C GLU A 110 -1.56 1.69 12.03
N ILE A 111 -2.41 1.19 11.12
CA ILE A 111 -1.97 0.92 9.74
C ILE A 111 -1.59 2.27 9.11
N PRO A 112 -0.31 2.48 8.73
CA PRO A 112 0.21 3.79 8.34
C PRO A 112 -0.16 4.17 6.90
N ILE A 113 -1.26 3.62 6.37
CA ILE A 113 -1.67 3.73 4.97
C ILE A 113 -3.03 4.41 4.88
N SER A 114 -3.15 5.43 4.04
CA SER A 114 -4.41 5.95 3.51
C SER A 114 -4.60 5.41 2.10
N TYR A 115 -5.64 4.63 1.88
CA TYR A 115 -5.99 4.08 0.57
C TYR A 115 -7.18 4.82 -0.02
N TYR A 116 -7.07 5.22 -1.29
CA TYR A 116 -8.11 5.88 -2.05
C TYR A 116 -8.25 5.28 -3.44
N PHE A 117 -9.44 4.76 -3.74
CA PHE A 117 -9.88 4.53 -5.11
C PHE A 117 -10.21 5.89 -5.73
N MET A 118 -9.56 6.26 -6.82
CA MET A 118 -9.62 7.63 -7.37
C MET A 118 -11.04 8.16 -7.63
N PRO A 119 -11.98 7.39 -8.23
CA PRO A 119 -13.36 7.85 -8.36
C PRO A 119 -14.06 8.17 -7.03
N ALA A 120 -13.79 7.39 -5.97
CA ALA A 120 -14.36 7.64 -4.65
C ALA A 120 -13.71 8.84 -3.96
N LEU A 121 -12.40 9.03 -4.14
CA LEU A 121 -11.70 10.23 -3.66
C LEU A 121 -12.28 11.50 -4.28
N PHE A 122 -12.49 11.53 -5.60
CA PHE A 122 -13.06 12.68 -6.25
C PHE A 122 -14.50 12.95 -5.81
N ASN A 123 -15.31 11.91 -5.58
CA ASN A 123 -16.64 12.10 -4.98
C ASN A 123 -16.56 12.73 -3.57
N LEU A 124 -15.59 12.32 -2.75
CA LEU A 124 -15.35 12.94 -1.44
C LEU A 124 -14.97 14.42 -1.59
N LEU A 125 -14.05 14.75 -2.50
CA LEU A 125 -13.61 16.13 -2.77
C LEU A 125 -14.74 16.99 -3.35
N HIS A 126 -15.61 16.45 -4.22
CA HIS A 126 -16.81 17.13 -4.72
C HIS A 126 -17.75 17.59 -3.60
N GLN A 127 -17.80 16.82 -2.51
CA GLN A 127 -18.61 17.10 -1.33
C GLN A 127 -17.89 18.02 -0.32
N GLY A 128 -16.69 18.51 -0.63
CA GLY A 128 -15.86 19.31 0.26
C GLY A 128 -15.24 18.50 1.43
N GLY A 129 -15.23 17.17 1.31
CA GLY A 129 -14.58 16.29 2.28
C GLY A 129 -13.05 16.39 2.21
N LYS A 130 -12.39 16.17 3.35
CA LYS A 130 -10.93 16.19 3.45
C LYS A 130 -10.39 14.76 3.58
N PRO A 131 -9.57 14.30 2.61
CA PRO A 131 -8.94 12.99 2.70
C PRO A 131 -7.88 12.97 3.83
N ALA A 132 -7.83 11.88 4.58
CA ALA A 132 -6.81 11.68 5.61
C ALA A 132 -5.44 11.37 4.97
N ILE A 133 -4.37 11.93 5.53
CA ILE A 133 -3.00 11.70 5.05
C ILE A 133 -2.21 10.99 6.15
N LYS A 134 -1.79 9.74 5.86
CA LYS A 134 -0.90 8.95 6.69
C LYS A 134 0.50 8.90 6.07
N LYS A 135 1.42 8.14 6.67
CA LYS A 135 2.81 7.98 6.21
C LYS A 135 2.93 7.49 4.76
N TYR A 136 1.95 6.69 4.31
CA TYR A 136 1.81 6.21 2.94
C TYR A 136 0.42 6.58 2.44
N VAL A 137 0.34 7.14 1.23
CA VAL A 137 -0.92 7.39 0.53
C VAL A 137 -0.94 6.55 -0.74
N ILE A 138 -2.04 5.84 -0.95
CA ILE A 138 -2.25 4.99 -2.11
C ILE A 138 -3.41 5.54 -2.91
N LEU A 139 -3.17 5.80 -4.20
CA LEU A 139 -4.15 6.27 -5.18
C LEU A 139 -4.33 5.20 -6.24
N ASP A 140 -5.44 4.48 -6.17
CA ASP A 140 -5.73 3.36 -7.09
C ASP A 140 -6.63 3.79 -8.25
N ASP A 141 -6.33 3.29 -9.46
CA ASP A 141 -7.06 3.55 -10.70
C ASP A 141 -7.11 5.04 -11.12
N TRP A 142 -5.96 5.74 -10.98
CA TRP A 142 -5.82 7.11 -11.47
C TRP A 142 -6.12 7.21 -12.98
N GLY A 143 -6.98 8.16 -13.35
CA GLY A 143 -7.46 8.36 -14.74
C GLY A 143 -8.89 7.88 -14.96
N ARG A 144 -9.59 7.37 -13.92
CA ARG A 144 -10.99 6.95 -13.96
C ARG A 144 -11.94 7.89 -13.22
N GLU A 145 -11.41 8.91 -12.58
CA GLU A 145 -12.20 9.90 -11.83
C GLU A 145 -12.97 10.84 -12.75
N TYR A 146 -14.17 11.22 -12.32
CA TYR A 146 -14.91 12.32 -12.88
C TYR A 146 -14.44 13.64 -12.23
N VAL A 147 -14.03 14.61 -13.05
CA VAL A 147 -13.34 15.82 -12.59
C VAL A 147 -14.18 17.04 -12.91
N ILE A 148 -14.36 17.92 -11.92
CA ILE A 148 -14.80 19.30 -12.07
C ILE A 148 -13.73 20.23 -11.50
N ASP A 149 -13.72 21.50 -11.89
CA ASP A 149 -12.68 22.47 -11.49
C ASP A 149 -12.50 22.56 -9.99
N PHE A 150 -13.60 22.54 -9.23
CA PHE A 150 -13.56 22.58 -7.77
C PHE A 150 -12.80 21.37 -7.18
N SER A 151 -13.14 20.16 -7.61
CA SER A 151 -12.47 18.97 -7.10
C SER A 151 -11.02 18.84 -7.55
N LEU A 152 -10.71 19.36 -8.75
CA LEU A 152 -9.34 19.40 -9.24
C LEU A 152 -8.47 20.33 -8.36
N SER A 153 -8.99 21.50 -8.00
CA SER A 153 -8.30 22.42 -7.08
C SER A 153 -8.10 21.82 -5.68
N GLN A 154 -9.10 21.10 -5.17
CA GLN A 154 -8.98 20.40 -3.89
C GLN A 154 -7.94 19.27 -3.98
N PHE A 155 -7.89 18.55 -5.10
CA PHE A 155 -6.92 17.50 -5.33
C PHE A 155 -5.49 18.04 -5.53
N GLU A 156 -5.34 19.18 -6.21
CA GLU A 156 -4.06 19.89 -6.30
C GLU A 156 -3.54 20.22 -4.88
N SER A 157 -4.39 20.79 -4.03
CA SER A 157 -4.05 21.11 -2.63
C SER A 157 -3.68 19.86 -1.82
N PHE A 158 -4.37 18.74 -2.04
CA PHE A 158 -4.07 17.45 -1.41
C PHE A 158 -2.69 16.92 -1.84
N ILE A 159 -2.34 17.00 -3.13
CA ILE A 159 -1.02 16.59 -3.63
C ILE A 159 0.09 17.52 -3.13
N GLU A 160 -0.15 18.84 -3.05
CA GLU A 160 0.81 19.79 -2.48
C GLU A 160 1.06 19.50 -0.99
N GLU A 161 0.03 19.10 -0.22
CA GLU A 161 0.23 18.71 1.18
C GLU A 161 1.05 17.41 1.29
N ILE A 162 0.79 16.40 0.44
CA ILE A 162 1.57 15.16 0.36
C ILE A 162 3.03 15.48 0.03
N TYR A 163 3.27 16.35 -0.95
CA TYR A 163 4.60 16.79 -1.37
C TYR A 163 5.34 17.50 -0.24
N GLY A 164 4.70 18.50 0.38
CA GLY A 164 5.31 19.31 1.44
C GLY A 164 5.61 18.54 2.73
N ARG A 165 4.91 17.41 2.96
CA ARG A 165 5.13 16.52 4.13
C ARG A 165 5.99 15.31 3.80
N GLU A 166 6.54 15.22 2.60
CA GLU A 166 7.36 14.09 2.12
C GLU A 166 6.67 12.72 2.31
N ILE A 167 5.35 12.68 2.09
CA ILE A 167 4.54 11.46 2.23
C ILE A 167 4.83 10.53 1.06
N ARG A 168 5.01 9.25 1.34
CA ARG A 168 5.27 8.23 0.32
C ARG A 168 3.99 7.92 -0.45
N LEU A 169 4.04 8.14 -1.77
CA LEU A 169 2.89 8.01 -2.65
C LEU A 169 3.01 6.75 -3.51
N VAL A 170 1.96 5.93 -3.56
CA VAL A 170 1.85 4.79 -4.47
C VAL A 170 0.63 4.98 -5.36
N ILE A 171 0.83 4.93 -6.66
CA ILE A 171 -0.23 5.18 -7.65
C ILE A 171 -0.34 3.99 -8.59
N THR A 172 -1.55 3.57 -8.91
CA THR A 172 -1.82 2.72 -10.08
C THR A 172 -2.58 3.49 -11.13
N THR A 173 -2.29 3.24 -12.41
CA THR A 173 -2.98 3.91 -13.51
C THR A 173 -3.06 3.04 -14.76
N ASN A 174 -4.14 3.22 -15.54
CA ASN A 174 -4.30 2.66 -16.86
C ASN A 174 -3.87 3.63 -17.97
N LEU A 175 -3.51 4.85 -17.61
CA LEU A 175 -2.99 5.83 -18.57
C LEU A 175 -1.60 5.40 -19.04
N THR A 176 -1.26 5.75 -20.28
CA THR A 176 0.14 5.72 -20.70
C THR A 176 0.92 6.84 -19.97
N LYS A 177 2.25 6.75 -19.94
CA LYS A 177 3.09 7.82 -19.39
C LYS A 177 2.81 9.16 -20.04
N GLU A 178 2.60 9.14 -21.34
CA GLU A 178 2.31 10.33 -22.15
C GLU A 178 0.95 10.94 -21.79
N GLN A 179 -0.10 10.12 -21.68
CA GLN A 179 -1.42 10.54 -21.22
C GLN A 179 -1.40 11.07 -19.78
N PHE A 180 -0.62 10.46 -18.91
CA PHE A 180 -0.47 10.87 -17.51
C PHE A 180 0.15 12.26 -17.41
N ILE A 181 1.23 12.52 -18.17
CA ILE A 181 1.98 13.77 -18.14
C ILE A 181 1.21 14.92 -18.81
N ASN A 182 0.59 14.65 -19.98
CA ASN A 182 -0.02 15.67 -20.83
C ASN A 182 -1.51 15.88 -20.52
N ARG A 183 -2.00 15.45 -19.38
CA ARG A 183 -3.39 15.60 -18.99
C ARG A 183 -3.71 17.09 -18.78
N GLU A 184 -4.67 17.60 -19.54
CA GLU A 184 -5.09 19.00 -19.48
C GLU A 184 -5.56 19.39 -18.06
N GLY A 185 -5.09 20.53 -17.56
CA GLY A 185 -5.38 21.01 -16.21
C GLY A 185 -4.60 20.33 -15.08
N TRP A 186 -3.84 19.27 -15.38
CA TRP A 186 -3.14 18.47 -14.35
C TRP A 186 -1.64 18.73 -14.25
N LEU A 187 -1.10 19.67 -15.02
CA LEU A 187 0.35 19.84 -15.17
C LEU A 187 1.08 19.99 -13.83
N ARG A 188 0.58 20.83 -12.94
CA ARG A 188 1.21 21.02 -11.60
C ARG A 188 1.18 19.74 -10.76
N ILE A 189 0.02 19.06 -10.76
CA ILE A 189 -0.18 17.81 -10.02
C ILE A 189 0.78 16.75 -10.54
N THR A 190 0.85 16.55 -11.86
CA THR A 190 1.70 15.53 -12.47
C THR A 190 3.20 15.84 -12.31
N ASP A 191 3.59 17.10 -12.32
CA ASP A 191 4.99 17.50 -12.03
C ASP A 191 5.39 17.12 -10.61
N ARG A 192 4.59 17.46 -9.60
CA ARG A 192 4.86 17.05 -8.20
C ARG A 192 4.94 15.54 -8.04
N VAL A 193 3.97 14.83 -8.63
CA VAL A 193 3.93 13.37 -8.56
C VAL A 193 5.16 12.75 -9.22
N ARG A 194 5.62 13.27 -10.35
CA ARG A 194 6.84 12.78 -11.03
C ARG A 194 8.11 13.05 -10.25
N GLU A 195 8.17 14.17 -9.54
CA GLU A 195 9.29 14.48 -8.67
C GLU A 195 9.35 13.52 -7.47
N MET A 196 8.20 13.22 -6.88
CA MET A 196 8.08 12.33 -5.71
C MET A 196 8.22 10.85 -6.03
N CYS A 197 7.94 10.39 -7.25
CA CYS A 197 7.75 8.98 -7.55
C CYS A 197 8.69 8.45 -8.63
N ALA A 198 9.14 7.20 -8.44
CA ALA A 198 9.71 6.38 -9.49
C ALA A 198 8.61 5.67 -10.29
N THR A 199 8.88 5.33 -11.55
CA THR A 199 7.90 4.64 -12.40
C THR A 199 8.21 3.14 -12.49
N LEU A 200 7.14 2.33 -12.52
CA LEU A 200 7.15 0.92 -12.86
C LEU A 200 6.11 0.67 -13.94
N GLU A 201 6.47 -0.04 -14.99
CA GLU A 201 5.57 -0.42 -16.06
C GLU A 201 5.32 -1.93 -16.04
N ILE A 202 4.06 -2.34 -15.99
CA ILE A 202 3.65 -3.74 -16.02
C ILE A 202 3.19 -4.08 -17.43
N PRO A 203 4.02 -4.79 -18.21
CA PRO A 203 3.69 -5.14 -19.57
C PRO A 203 2.70 -6.30 -19.63
N GLY A 204 2.03 -6.45 -20.77
CA GLY A 204 1.33 -7.64 -21.15
C GLY A 204 -0.18 -7.50 -21.28
N ARG A 205 -0.82 -8.61 -21.66
CA ARG A 205 -2.26 -8.70 -21.90
C ARG A 205 -3.05 -8.93 -20.61
N SER A 206 -4.33 -8.57 -20.61
CA SER A 206 -5.26 -8.82 -19.50
C SER A 206 -5.20 -10.28 -19.04
N MET A 207 -5.22 -10.47 -17.71
CA MET A 207 -5.31 -11.79 -17.06
C MET A 207 -6.77 -12.21 -16.78
N ARG A 208 -7.76 -11.35 -17.10
CA ARG A 208 -9.18 -11.57 -16.77
C ARG A 208 -9.89 -12.58 -17.69
N HIS A 209 -9.25 -13.01 -18.77
CA HIS A 209 -9.82 -13.91 -19.78
C HIS A 209 -9.02 -15.22 -19.92
N ARG A 210 -8.49 -15.73 -18.81
CA ARG A 210 -7.89 -17.06 -18.78
C ARG A 210 -8.66 -17.98 -17.85
#